data_b5db12f15685810b04581813fcb40f79
#
_entry.id   b5db12f15685810b04581813fcb40f79
#
_cell.length_a   1.000
_cell.length_b   1.000
_cell.length_c   1.000
_cell.angle_alpha   90.00
_cell.angle_beta   90.00
_cell.angle_gamma   90.00
#
_symmetry.space_group_name_H-M   'P 1'
#
loop_
_entity.id
_entity.type
_entity.pdbx_description
1 polymer ?
#
loop_
_entity_poly.entity_id
_entity_poly.type
_entity_poly.pdbx_seq_one_letter_code
_entity_poly.pdbx_strand_id
1 'polypeptide(L)'
;MIVYAVITFHTTHFSLKAKKVLEKSGIPFETIPVPREFSSDCGFCCKVSWDEREEIEKILRENNVEIDCIRRWERDEEREKKKKFRFV
;
A
#
# COMPACT_ATOMS: atom_id res chain seq x y z
N MET A 1 -2.21 1.44 -18.16
CA MET A 1 -1.25 1.19 -17.05
C MET A 1 -1.62 2.06 -15.86
N ILE A 2 -1.70 1.47 -14.69
CA ILE A 2 -2.04 2.21 -13.48
C ILE A 2 -0.83 2.31 -12.57
N VAL A 3 -0.63 3.49 -12.01
CA VAL A 3 0.47 3.73 -11.10
C VAL A 3 -0.05 3.71 -9.67
N TYR A 4 0.57 2.90 -8.83
CA TYR A 4 0.23 2.79 -7.42
C TYR A 4 1.41 3.26 -6.57
N ALA A 5 1.11 3.65 -5.36
CA ALA A 5 2.12 3.87 -4.34
C ALA A 5 2.11 2.66 -3.42
N VAL A 6 3.27 2.10 -3.17
CA VAL A 6 3.42 1.00 -2.22
C VAL A 6 4.14 1.54 -1.01
N ILE A 7 3.47 1.51 0.13
CA ILE A 7 4.01 2.03 1.38
C ILE A 7 4.52 0.88 2.22
N THR A 8 5.80 0.90 2.52
CA THR A 8 6.43 -0.10 3.37
C THR A 8 6.67 0.47 4.75
N PHE A 9 6.72 -0.38 5.74
CA PHE A 9 6.86 0.01 7.13
C PHE A 9 8.04 -0.71 7.77
N HIS A 10 8.56 -0.16 8.86
CA HIS A 10 9.70 -0.76 9.55
C HIS A 10 9.34 -2.05 10.27
N THR A 11 8.12 -2.17 10.76
CA THR A 11 7.67 -3.34 11.49
C THR A 11 6.23 -3.70 11.12
N THR A 12 5.86 -4.94 11.41
CA THR A 12 4.48 -5.40 11.23
C THR A 12 3.51 -4.59 12.09
N HIS A 13 3.96 -4.16 13.25
CA HIS A 13 3.14 -3.32 14.14
C HIS A 13 2.67 -2.04 13.43
N PHE A 14 3.59 -1.35 12.77
CA PHE A 14 3.25 -0.13 12.06
C PHE A 14 2.36 -0.39 10.84
N SER A 15 2.57 -1.49 10.15
CA SER A 15 1.71 -1.80 9.00
C SER A 15 0.28 -2.12 9.44
N LEU A 16 0.09 -2.80 10.56
CA LEU A 16 -1.24 -3.05 11.10
C LEU A 16 -1.91 -1.76 11.58
N LYS A 17 -1.14 -0.89 12.21
CA LYS A 17 -1.64 0.40 12.65
C LYS A 17 -2.07 1.27 11.47
N ALA A 18 -1.26 1.28 10.40
CA ALA A 18 -1.57 2.00 9.18
C ALA A 18 -2.88 1.50 8.57
N LYS A 19 -3.08 0.19 8.54
CA LYS A 19 -4.30 -0.40 8.03
C LYS A 19 -5.52 0.14 8.77
N LYS A 20 -5.47 0.17 10.09
CA LYS A 20 -6.56 0.69 10.90
C LYS A 20 -6.83 2.16 10.65
N VAL A 21 -5.77 2.97 10.54
CA VAL A 21 -5.89 4.40 10.30
C VAL A 21 -6.54 4.66 8.94
N LEU A 22 -6.12 3.94 7.91
CA LEU A 22 -6.68 4.11 6.56
C LEU A 22 -8.14 3.66 6.50
N GLU A 23 -8.49 2.60 7.20
CA GLU A 23 -9.87 2.15 7.27
C GLU A 23 -10.76 3.21 7.91
N LYS A 24 -10.32 3.80 9.01
CA LYS A 24 -11.06 4.87 9.68
C LYS A 24 -11.19 6.12 8.83
N SER A 25 -10.19 6.41 8.03
CA SER A 25 -10.19 7.59 7.17
C SER A 25 -11.02 7.40 5.90
N GLY A 26 -11.48 6.18 5.63
CA GLY A 26 -12.26 5.89 4.44
C GLY A 26 -11.44 5.89 3.15
N ILE A 27 -10.13 5.76 3.25
CA ILE A 27 -9.24 5.77 2.10
C ILE A 27 -9.14 4.35 1.51
N PRO A 28 -9.38 4.20 0.20
CA PRO A 28 -9.23 2.89 -0.43
C PRO A 28 -7.77 2.44 -0.41
N PHE A 29 -7.52 1.23 0.01
CA PHE A 29 -6.18 0.66 0.02
C PHE A 29 -6.27 -0.86 -0.07
N GLU A 30 -5.13 -1.48 -0.37
CA GLU A 30 -5.03 -2.93 -0.41
C GLU A 30 -3.74 -3.34 0.28
N THR A 31 -3.82 -4.36 1.13
CA THR A 31 -2.62 -4.92 1.74
C THR A 31 -2.12 -6.07 0.86
N ILE A 32 -0.85 -6.03 0.54
CA ILE A 32 -0.22 -7.03 -0.32
C ILE A 32 1.09 -7.49 0.32
N PRO A 33 1.56 -8.71 -0.02
CA PRO A 33 2.88 -9.13 0.43
C PRO A 33 3.95 -8.21 -0.17
N VAL A 34 4.99 -7.92 0.59
CA VAL A 34 6.07 -7.07 0.09
C VAL A 34 6.72 -7.74 -1.12
N PRO A 35 6.77 -7.04 -2.28
CA PRO A 35 7.46 -7.58 -3.47
C PRO A 35 8.93 -7.82 -3.18
N ARG A 36 9.51 -8.81 -3.87
CA ARG A 36 10.91 -9.16 -3.66
C ARG A 36 11.88 -8.02 -3.93
N GLU A 37 11.52 -7.15 -4.86
CA GLU A 37 12.32 -5.98 -5.20
C GLU A 37 12.33 -4.93 -4.11
N PHE A 38 11.40 -5.00 -3.15
CA PHE A 38 11.32 -4.07 -2.03
C PHE A 38 11.81 -4.78 -0.77
N SER A 39 12.95 -4.39 -0.29
CA SER A 39 13.48 -4.96 0.94
C SER A 39 12.78 -4.33 2.14
N SER A 40 12.04 -5.13 2.90
CA SER A 40 11.32 -4.63 4.07
C SER A 40 11.09 -5.76 5.06
N ASP A 41 11.15 -5.43 6.34
CA ASP A 41 10.95 -6.40 7.42
C ASP A 41 9.50 -6.54 7.85
N CYS A 42 8.58 -5.79 7.28
CA CYS A 42 7.20 -5.77 7.75
C CYS A 42 6.31 -6.91 7.21
N GLY A 43 6.80 -7.69 6.28
CA GLY A 43 6.04 -8.83 5.74
C GLY A 43 4.97 -8.47 4.73
N PHE A 44 4.30 -7.35 4.89
CA PHE A 44 3.32 -6.86 3.93
C PHE A 44 3.33 -5.33 3.88
N CYS A 45 2.76 -4.79 2.81
CA CYS A 45 2.74 -3.35 2.59
C CYS A 45 1.36 -2.91 2.12
N CYS A 46 1.13 -1.60 2.10
CA CYS A 46 -0.13 -1.03 1.64
C CYS A 46 0.02 -0.51 0.22
N LYS A 47 -0.88 -0.93 -0.65
CA LYS A 47 -0.95 -0.44 -2.03
C LYS A 47 -2.07 0.59 -2.10
N VAL A 48 -1.74 1.80 -2.52
CA VAL A 48 -2.70 2.90 -2.60
C VAL A 48 -2.54 3.62 -3.93
N SER A 49 -3.50 4.48 -4.27
CA SER A 49 -3.39 5.28 -5.47
C SER A 49 -2.20 6.22 -5.39
N TRP A 50 -1.45 6.32 -6.47
CA TRP A 50 -0.27 7.18 -6.51
C TRP A 50 -0.61 8.64 -6.20
N ASP A 51 -1.76 9.10 -6.68
CA ASP A 51 -2.18 10.48 -6.48
C ASP A 51 -2.52 10.81 -5.03
N GLU A 52 -2.85 9.80 -4.25
CA GLU A 52 -3.23 9.99 -2.86
C GLU A 52 -2.09 9.77 -1.87
N ARG A 53 -0.90 9.45 -2.36
CA ARG A 53 0.22 9.09 -1.50
C ARG A 53 0.62 10.18 -0.50
N GLU A 54 0.60 11.43 -0.94
CA GLU A 54 0.99 12.54 -0.07
C GLU A 54 0.00 12.75 1.08
N GLU A 55 -1.27 12.67 0.76
CA GLU A 55 -2.32 12.79 1.77
C GLU A 55 -2.26 11.63 2.75
N ILE A 56 -2.07 10.43 2.23
CA ILE A 56 -1.97 9.24 3.07
C ILE A 56 -0.75 9.31 3.98
N GLU A 57 0.38 9.75 3.46
CA GLU A 57 1.58 9.93 4.27
C GLU A 57 1.33 10.90 5.42
N LYS A 58 0.69 12.01 5.13
CA LYS A 58 0.35 12.99 6.14
C LYS A 58 -0.55 12.41 7.23
N ILE A 59 -1.59 11.70 6.83
CA ILE A 59 -2.53 11.08 7.76
C ILE A 59 -1.82 10.05 8.65
N LEU A 60 -0.97 9.23 8.07
CA LEU A 60 -0.24 8.22 8.83
C LEU A 60 0.71 8.86 9.83
N ARG A 61 1.42 9.90 9.43
CA ARG A 61 2.34 10.61 10.34
C ARG A 61 1.60 11.28 11.48
N GLU A 62 0.44 11.87 11.20
CA GLU A 62 -0.39 12.48 12.23
C GLU A 62 -0.89 11.47 13.25
N ASN A 63 -0.98 10.21 12.87
CA ASN A 63 -1.41 9.13 13.75
C ASN A 63 -0.25 8.31 14.31
N ASN A 64 0.96 8.87 14.28
CA ASN A 64 2.17 8.25 14.83
C ASN A 64 2.54 6.92 14.16
N VAL A 65 2.28 6.81 12.87
CA VAL A 65 2.70 5.65 12.09
C VAL A 65 3.99 5.99 11.36
N GLU A 66 5.06 5.29 11.68
CA GLU A 66 6.32 5.47 10.97
C GLU A 66 6.29 4.74 9.63
N ILE A 67 6.74 5.42 8.60
CA ILE A 67 6.80 4.88 7.25
C ILE A 67 8.26 4.65 6.87
N ASP A 68 8.56 3.46 6.38
CA ASP A 68 9.89 3.13 5.88
C ASP A 68 10.15 3.86 4.57
N CYS A 69 9.36 3.54 3.55
CA CYS A 69 9.43 4.29 2.30
C CYS A 69 8.14 4.13 1.49
N ILE A 70 7.98 5.02 0.52
CA ILE A 70 6.87 4.97 -0.42
C ILE A 70 7.49 4.76 -1.79
N ARG A 71 7.08 3.68 -2.48
CA ARG A 71 7.64 3.32 -3.78
C ARG A 71 6.56 3.41 -4.85
N ARG A 72 6.99 3.76 -6.04
CA ARG A 72 6.14 3.78 -7.21
C ARG A 72 6.05 2.37 -7.77
N TRP A 73 4.83 1.93 -8.04
CA TRP A 73 4.60 0.59 -8.60
C TRP A 73 3.60 0.70 -9.74
N GLU A 74 4.04 0.37 -10.95
CA GLU A 74 3.19 0.39 -12.12
C GLU A 74 2.66 -1.02 -12.40
N ARG A 75 1.36 -1.09 -12.64
CA ARG A 75 0.69 -2.36 -12.94
C ARG A 75 -0.14 -2.24 -14.21
N ASP A 76 -0.24 -3.34 -14.93
CA ASP A 76 -1.08 -3.43 -16.11
C ASP A 76 -2.48 -3.86 -15.67
N GLU A 77 -3.41 -2.92 -15.67
CA GLU A 77 -4.76 -3.18 -15.22
C GLU A 77 -5.50 -4.21 -16.08
N GLU A 78 -5.31 -4.18 -17.39
CA GLU A 78 -5.92 -5.15 -18.26
C GLU A 78 -5.54 -6.57 -17.91
N ARG A 79 -4.28 -6.78 -17.62
CA ARG A 79 -3.76 -8.07 -17.23
C ARG A 79 -4.38 -8.56 -15.94
N GLU A 80 -4.55 -7.68 -14.99
CA GLU A 80 -5.19 -8.01 -13.73
C GLU A 80 -6.66 -8.38 -13.91
N LYS A 81 -7.36 -7.64 -14.75
CA LYS A 81 -8.76 -7.94 -15.06
C LYS A 81 -8.91 -9.31 -15.69
N LYS A 82 -8.04 -9.67 -16.61
CA LYS A 82 -8.06 -10.99 -17.23
C LYS A 82 -7.87 -12.10 -16.22
N LYS A 83 -6.96 -11.89 -15.27
CA LYS A 83 -6.75 -12.86 -14.22
C LYS A 83 -7.99 -13.06 -13.36
N LYS A 84 -8.69 -12.00 -13.04
CA LYS A 84 -9.92 -12.07 -12.26
C LYS A 84 -10.97 -12.90 -12.98
N PHE A 85 -11.11 -12.70 -14.27
CA PHE A 85 -12.10 -13.47 -15.04
C PHE A 85 -11.83 -14.95 -15.08
N ARG A 86 -10.58 -15.35 -15.00
CA ARG A 86 -10.22 -16.76 -15.02
C ARG A 86 -10.67 -17.52 -13.79
N PHE A 87 -10.82 -16.83 -12.70
CA PHE A 87 -11.21 -17.46 -11.44
C PHE A 87 -12.70 -17.39 -11.18
N VAL A 88 -13.42 -16.74 -12.05
CA VAL A 88 -14.86 -16.70 -12.00
C VAL A 88 -15.47 -17.75 -12.93
#